data_72b02d48aa50104423fee0984c3d8745
#
_entry.id   72b02d48aa50104423fee0984c3d8745
#
_cell.length_a   1.000
_cell.length_b   1.000
_cell.length_c   1.000
_cell.angle_alpha   90.00
_cell.angle_beta   90.00
_cell.angle_gamma   90.00
#
_symmetry.space_group_name_H-M   'P 1'
#
loop_
_entity.id
_entity.type
_entity.pdbx_description
1 polymer ?
#
loop_
_entity_poly.entity_id
_entity_poly.type
_entity_poly.pdbx_seq_one_letter_code
_entity_poly.pdbx_strand_id
1 'polypeptide(L)'
;SVAEFAAQVPRCDLLVNNAGGAKGLDPIAEADVADWQWMYDTNVMGTMRVTKALLPRLTEAHGHVVNIGSIAGLRSYRGGAGYNAAKHGVHSLSHVMRMEFVDAGVRVTEINPGRVQTDFSLVRFKGDAERANAVYDGHQNLVADDIAETIRWVAGLPSHVNIDQVVVTPQEQVIW
;
A
#
# COMPACT_ATOMS: atom_id res chain seq x y z
N SER A 1 -0.76 -10.08 -18.02
CA SER A 1 -0.15 -8.74 -17.91
C SER A 1 -1.15 -7.74 -17.34
N VAL A 2 -0.68 -6.54 -16.92
CA VAL A 2 -1.57 -5.45 -16.46
C VAL A 2 -2.53 -5.01 -17.58
N ALA A 3 -2.07 -5.00 -18.83
CA ALA A 3 -2.90 -4.64 -19.98
C ALA A 3 -4.05 -5.63 -20.20
N GLU A 4 -3.79 -6.93 -20.11
CA GLU A 4 -4.80 -7.98 -20.22
C GLU A 4 -5.83 -7.90 -19.07
N PHE A 5 -5.35 -7.67 -17.86
CA PHE A 5 -6.22 -7.42 -16.70
C PHE A 5 -7.13 -6.22 -16.94
N ALA A 6 -6.55 -5.07 -17.31
CA ALA A 6 -7.32 -3.84 -17.54
C ALA A 6 -8.33 -4.00 -18.68
N ALA A 7 -8.03 -4.78 -19.72
CA ALA A 7 -8.96 -5.02 -20.82
C ALA A 7 -10.24 -5.77 -20.38
N GLN A 8 -10.19 -6.51 -19.28
CA GLN A 8 -11.33 -7.25 -18.72
C GLN A 8 -12.18 -6.44 -17.74
N VAL A 9 -11.74 -5.23 -17.38
CA VAL A 9 -12.46 -4.34 -16.45
C VAL A 9 -13.28 -3.33 -17.25
N PRO A 10 -14.60 -3.50 -17.39
CA PRO A 10 -15.41 -2.60 -18.21
C PRO A 10 -15.65 -1.25 -17.55
N ARG A 11 -15.67 -1.21 -16.21
CA ARG A 11 -15.90 -0.02 -15.37
C ARG A 11 -15.08 -0.12 -14.08
N CYS A 12 -14.61 1.00 -13.56
CA CYS A 12 -13.84 1.04 -12.31
C CYS A 12 -14.31 2.21 -11.44
N ASP A 13 -15.13 1.92 -10.43
CA ASP A 13 -15.60 2.90 -9.44
C ASP A 13 -14.64 2.99 -8.26
N LEU A 14 -13.96 1.89 -7.92
CA LEU A 14 -12.98 1.81 -6.84
C LEU A 14 -11.80 0.94 -7.28
N LEU A 15 -10.61 1.50 -7.25
CA LEU A 15 -9.36 0.77 -7.40
C LEU A 15 -8.64 0.69 -6.06
N VAL A 16 -8.40 -0.51 -5.55
CA VAL A 16 -7.57 -0.73 -4.36
C VAL A 16 -6.22 -1.31 -4.79
N ASN A 17 -5.18 -0.50 -4.72
CA ASN A 17 -3.81 -0.93 -4.94
C ASN A 17 -3.25 -1.52 -3.64
N ASN A 18 -3.53 -2.79 -3.41
CA ASN A 18 -3.11 -3.53 -2.22
C ASN A 18 -1.89 -4.43 -2.48
N ALA A 19 -1.66 -4.85 -3.72
CA ALA A 19 -0.56 -5.73 -4.07
C ALA A 19 0.79 -5.10 -3.70
N GLY A 20 1.56 -5.81 -2.88
CA GLY A 20 2.84 -5.33 -2.39
C GLY A 20 3.43 -6.26 -1.34
N GLY A 21 4.63 -5.94 -0.89
CA GLY A 21 5.28 -6.75 0.14
C GLY A 21 6.68 -6.26 0.46
N ALA A 22 7.35 -6.99 1.33
CA ALA A 22 8.73 -6.75 1.73
C ALA A 22 9.59 -8.01 1.57
N LYS A 23 10.90 -7.82 1.47
CA LYS A 23 11.92 -8.87 1.47
C LYS A 23 13.04 -8.46 2.43
N GLY A 24 13.35 -9.34 3.39
CA GLY A 24 14.44 -9.18 4.34
C GLY A 24 14.28 -8.03 5.34
N LEU A 25 15.24 -7.97 6.23
CA LEU A 25 15.51 -6.91 7.21
C LEU A 25 17.01 -6.66 7.32
N ASP A 26 17.72 -6.77 6.20
CA ASP A 26 19.17 -6.73 6.19
C ASP A 26 19.69 -5.28 6.21
N PRO A 27 20.83 -5.03 6.88
CA PRO A 27 21.55 -3.76 6.75
C PRO A 27 21.90 -3.48 5.28
N ILE A 28 22.05 -2.21 4.91
CA ILE A 28 22.37 -1.81 3.52
C ILE A 28 23.62 -2.52 3.00
N ALA A 29 24.62 -2.75 3.86
CA ALA A 29 25.86 -3.42 3.48
C ALA A 29 25.67 -4.89 3.05
N GLU A 30 24.59 -5.53 3.47
CA GLU A 30 24.27 -6.95 3.24
C GLU A 30 23.04 -7.11 2.33
N ALA A 31 22.47 -6.00 1.87
CA ALA A 31 21.21 -5.98 1.16
C ALA A 31 21.31 -6.66 -0.21
N ASP A 32 20.35 -7.52 -0.51
CA ASP A 32 20.21 -8.10 -1.85
C ASP A 32 19.50 -7.10 -2.79
N VAL A 33 20.22 -6.72 -3.86
CA VAL A 33 19.71 -5.79 -4.87
C VAL A 33 18.45 -6.35 -5.58
N ALA A 34 18.36 -7.66 -5.76
CA ALA A 34 17.20 -8.27 -6.39
C ALA A 34 15.95 -8.16 -5.50
N ASP A 35 16.10 -8.28 -4.18
CA ASP A 35 15.00 -8.05 -3.23
C ASP A 35 14.53 -6.59 -3.26
N TRP A 36 15.46 -5.64 -3.38
CA TRP A 36 15.12 -4.22 -3.52
C TRP A 36 14.38 -3.94 -4.82
N GLN A 37 14.87 -4.48 -5.93
CA GLN A 37 14.22 -4.35 -7.23
C GLN A 37 12.80 -4.90 -7.17
N TRP A 38 12.62 -6.10 -6.58
CA TRP A 38 11.31 -6.71 -6.42
C TRP A 38 10.37 -5.84 -5.57
N MET A 39 10.87 -5.29 -4.44
CA MET A 39 10.07 -4.41 -3.59
C MET A 39 9.63 -3.14 -4.33
N TYR A 40 10.52 -2.53 -5.10
CA TYR A 40 10.19 -1.34 -5.88
C TYR A 40 9.23 -1.64 -7.01
N ASP A 41 9.50 -2.69 -7.78
CA ASP A 41 8.66 -3.09 -8.91
C ASP A 41 7.24 -3.47 -8.45
N THR A 42 7.11 -4.18 -7.35
CA THR A 42 5.81 -4.62 -6.86
C THR A 42 5.03 -3.47 -6.21
N ASN A 43 5.65 -2.73 -5.29
CA ASN A 43 4.94 -1.71 -4.51
C ASN A 43 4.72 -0.41 -5.32
N VAL A 44 5.75 0.10 -6.01
CA VAL A 44 5.70 1.40 -6.67
C VAL A 44 5.26 1.27 -8.13
N MET A 45 6.03 0.50 -8.91
CA MET A 45 5.75 0.36 -10.34
C MET A 45 4.44 -0.40 -10.61
N GLY A 46 4.11 -1.38 -9.76
CA GLY A 46 2.83 -2.09 -9.82
C GLY A 46 1.65 -1.14 -9.61
N THR A 47 1.68 -0.35 -8.54
CA THR A 47 0.67 0.68 -8.25
C THR A 47 0.52 1.66 -9.42
N MET A 48 1.62 2.21 -9.92
CA MET A 48 1.60 3.13 -11.05
C MET A 48 1.03 2.49 -12.33
N ARG A 49 1.49 1.28 -12.69
CA ARG A 49 1.06 0.60 -13.91
C ARG A 49 -0.43 0.26 -13.91
N VAL A 50 -0.96 -0.26 -12.80
CA VAL A 50 -2.38 -0.61 -12.67
C VAL A 50 -3.24 0.64 -12.69
N THR A 51 -2.88 1.66 -11.93
CA THR A 51 -3.61 2.93 -11.92
C THR A 51 -3.63 3.57 -13.31
N LYS A 52 -2.48 3.66 -13.98
CA LYS A 52 -2.40 4.20 -15.35
C LYS A 52 -3.30 3.45 -16.33
N ALA A 53 -3.33 2.11 -16.24
CA ALA A 53 -4.12 1.28 -17.15
C ALA A 53 -5.64 1.43 -16.93
N LEU A 54 -6.07 1.69 -15.69
CA LEU A 54 -7.48 1.86 -15.32
C LEU A 54 -7.93 3.32 -15.26
N LEU A 55 -7.03 4.29 -15.39
CA LEU A 55 -7.33 5.72 -15.26
C LEU A 55 -8.48 6.20 -16.17
N PRO A 56 -8.59 5.79 -17.44
CA PRO A 56 -9.73 6.20 -18.26
C PRO A 56 -11.09 5.79 -17.68
N ARG A 57 -11.17 4.58 -17.09
CA ARG A 57 -12.39 4.04 -16.48
C ARG A 57 -12.69 4.69 -15.13
N LEU A 58 -11.65 5.01 -14.36
CA LEU A 58 -11.77 5.78 -13.12
C LEU A 58 -12.28 7.18 -13.40
N THR A 59 -11.76 7.84 -14.44
CA THR A 59 -12.22 9.17 -14.88
C THR A 59 -13.69 9.15 -15.31
N GLU A 60 -14.08 8.19 -16.15
CA GLU A 60 -15.47 8.04 -16.58
C GLU A 60 -16.45 7.79 -15.43
N ALA A 61 -16.00 7.04 -14.41
CA ALA A 61 -16.82 6.73 -13.24
C ALA A 61 -16.77 7.80 -12.13
N HIS A 62 -15.93 8.85 -12.25
CA HIS A 62 -15.54 9.72 -11.13
C HIS A 62 -15.15 8.91 -9.90
N GLY A 63 -14.30 7.90 -10.12
CA GLY A 63 -13.99 6.84 -9.20
C GLY A 63 -13.05 7.25 -8.06
N HIS A 64 -12.58 6.23 -7.35
CA HIS A 64 -11.71 6.41 -6.19
C HIS A 64 -10.52 5.44 -6.27
N VAL A 65 -9.31 5.95 -6.11
CA VAL A 65 -8.08 5.16 -5.96
C VAL A 65 -7.72 5.10 -4.48
N VAL A 66 -7.60 3.90 -3.93
CA VAL A 66 -7.11 3.66 -2.57
C VAL A 66 -5.77 2.93 -2.66
N ASN A 67 -4.70 3.59 -2.25
CA ASN A 67 -3.36 3.01 -2.21
C ASN A 67 -3.06 2.51 -0.81
N ILE A 68 -2.64 1.25 -0.67
CA ILE A 68 -2.18 0.71 0.61
C ILE A 68 -0.70 1.04 0.78
N GLY A 69 -0.46 2.12 1.52
CA GLY A 69 0.86 2.55 1.96
C GLY A 69 1.40 1.70 3.11
N SER A 70 2.00 2.34 4.08
CA SER A 70 2.44 1.79 5.37
C SER A 70 2.97 2.92 6.24
N ILE A 71 2.98 2.75 7.56
CA ILE A 71 3.79 3.61 8.45
C ILE A 71 5.27 3.63 8.05
N ALA A 72 5.75 2.57 7.38
CA ALA A 72 7.09 2.47 6.79
C ALA A 72 7.35 3.46 5.64
N GLY A 73 6.29 4.04 5.06
CA GLY A 73 6.35 5.14 4.09
C GLY A 73 6.38 6.53 4.74
N LEU A 74 6.17 6.61 6.05
CA LEU A 74 6.15 7.85 6.84
C LEU A 74 7.34 7.93 7.78
N ARG A 75 7.83 6.80 8.27
CA ARG A 75 8.96 6.67 9.19
C ARG A 75 9.86 5.52 8.80
N SER A 76 11.15 5.76 8.79
CA SER A 76 12.15 4.72 8.50
C SER A 76 12.57 3.98 9.78
N TYR A 77 12.93 2.72 9.63
CA TYR A 77 13.47 1.90 10.72
C TYR A 77 14.70 1.10 10.23
N ARG A 78 15.54 0.76 11.17
CA ARG A 78 16.78 0.01 10.90
C ARG A 78 16.49 -1.36 10.28
N GLY A 79 17.23 -1.74 9.25
CA GLY A 79 17.05 -2.99 8.49
C GLY A 79 15.92 -2.96 7.47
N GLY A 80 15.08 -1.94 7.49
CA GLY A 80 13.94 -1.82 6.58
C GLY A 80 14.19 -0.98 5.32
N ALA A 81 15.45 -0.66 4.97
CA ALA A 81 15.78 0.36 3.99
C ALA A 81 15.07 0.19 2.63
N GLY A 82 15.08 -1.01 2.04
CA GLY A 82 14.42 -1.26 0.75
C GLY A 82 12.91 -1.10 0.82
N TYR A 83 12.26 -1.64 1.87
CA TYR A 83 10.83 -1.50 2.06
C TYR A 83 10.42 -0.07 2.39
N ASN A 84 11.19 0.63 3.27
CA ASN A 84 10.96 2.04 3.56
C ASN A 84 11.03 2.89 2.28
N ALA A 85 12.07 2.71 1.46
CA ALA A 85 12.21 3.43 0.20
C ALA A 85 11.01 3.18 -0.74
N ALA A 86 10.59 1.92 -0.89
CA ALA A 86 9.44 1.57 -1.70
C ALA A 86 8.15 2.21 -1.17
N LYS A 87 7.88 2.16 0.15
CA LYS A 87 6.66 2.74 0.74
C LYS A 87 6.68 4.28 0.78
N HIS A 88 7.84 4.93 0.93
CA HIS A 88 7.97 6.37 0.68
C HIS A 88 7.68 6.72 -0.79
N GLY A 89 8.07 5.84 -1.73
CA GLY A 89 7.71 5.96 -3.14
C GLY A 89 6.20 5.90 -3.37
N VAL A 90 5.49 4.95 -2.72
CA VAL A 90 4.01 4.87 -2.77
C VAL A 90 3.37 6.13 -2.17
N HIS A 91 3.90 6.62 -1.04
CA HIS A 91 3.42 7.84 -0.40
C HIS A 91 3.52 9.05 -1.33
N SER A 92 4.70 9.29 -1.92
CA SER A 92 4.90 10.36 -2.90
C SER A 92 4.00 10.20 -4.13
N LEU A 93 3.89 8.97 -4.66
CA LEU A 93 3.04 8.66 -5.81
C LEU A 93 1.56 8.96 -5.53
N SER A 94 1.07 8.63 -4.33
CA SER A 94 -0.32 8.91 -3.91
C SER A 94 -0.62 10.41 -3.89
N HIS A 95 0.32 11.22 -3.39
CA HIS A 95 0.20 12.68 -3.39
C HIS A 95 0.17 13.26 -4.81
N VAL A 96 1.04 12.78 -5.71
CA VAL A 96 1.06 13.22 -7.11
C VAL A 96 -0.23 12.82 -7.81
N MET A 97 -0.71 11.59 -7.64
CA MET A 97 -2.00 11.15 -8.18
C MET A 97 -3.15 12.04 -7.69
N ARG A 98 -3.14 12.44 -6.40
CA ARG A 98 -4.16 13.34 -5.85
C ARG A 98 -4.17 14.70 -6.56
N MET A 99 -3.00 15.26 -6.88
CA MET A 99 -2.89 16.53 -7.59
C MET A 99 -3.30 16.41 -9.06
N GLU A 100 -2.90 15.33 -9.74
CA GLU A 100 -3.14 15.16 -11.17
C GLU A 100 -4.57 14.73 -11.51
N PHE A 101 -5.26 14.04 -10.58
CA PHE A 101 -6.58 13.46 -10.85
C PHE A 101 -7.75 14.31 -10.36
N VAL A 102 -7.48 15.42 -9.67
CA VAL A 102 -8.53 16.29 -9.11
C VAL A 102 -9.46 16.85 -10.18
N ASP A 103 -8.92 17.30 -11.29
CA ASP A 103 -9.72 17.87 -12.39
C ASP A 103 -10.56 16.81 -13.14
N ALA A 104 -10.14 15.55 -13.07
CA ALA A 104 -10.90 14.40 -13.57
C ALA A 104 -12.00 13.92 -12.61
N GLY A 105 -12.12 14.54 -11.43
CA GLY A 105 -13.08 14.14 -10.38
C GLY A 105 -12.77 12.80 -9.73
N VAL A 106 -11.54 12.28 -9.86
CA VAL A 106 -11.11 11.03 -9.26
C VAL A 106 -10.50 11.31 -7.88
N ARG A 107 -11.04 10.66 -6.85
CA ARG A 107 -10.51 10.74 -5.49
C ARG A 107 -9.28 9.84 -5.33
N VAL A 108 -8.37 10.24 -4.45
CA VAL A 108 -7.20 9.43 -4.10
C VAL A 108 -7.01 9.44 -2.59
N THR A 109 -6.92 8.26 -2.01
CA THR A 109 -6.67 8.05 -0.57
C THR A 109 -5.49 7.11 -0.38
N GLU A 110 -4.60 7.45 0.55
CA GLU A 110 -3.57 6.56 1.03
C GLU A 110 -3.93 6.04 2.42
N ILE A 111 -3.96 4.71 2.59
CA ILE A 111 -4.12 4.08 3.91
C ILE A 111 -2.76 3.53 4.33
N ASN A 112 -2.29 3.93 5.51
CA ASN A 112 -0.97 3.59 6.05
C ASN A 112 -1.12 2.69 7.28
N PRO A 113 -1.19 1.35 7.09
CA PRO A 113 -1.27 0.43 8.20
C PRO A 113 0.04 0.36 9.01
N GLY A 114 -0.12 0.12 10.30
CA GLY A 114 0.95 -0.38 11.16
C GLY A 114 1.11 -1.89 11.03
N ARG A 115 1.27 -2.57 12.18
CA ARG A 115 1.43 -4.03 12.24
C ARG A 115 0.08 -4.73 12.04
N VAL A 116 -0.09 -5.38 10.88
CA VAL A 116 -1.27 -6.19 10.53
C VAL A 116 -0.83 -7.64 10.45
N GLN A 117 -1.48 -8.53 11.19
CA GLN A 117 -1.20 -9.96 11.17
C GLN A 117 -1.77 -10.59 9.89
N THR A 118 -0.88 -10.93 8.97
CA THR A 118 -1.14 -11.53 7.66
C THR A 118 0.09 -12.33 7.23
N ASP A 119 0.07 -12.89 6.03
CA ASP A 119 1.23 -13.59 5.44
C ASP A 119 2.39 -12.63 5.06
N PHE A 120 2.26 -11.33 5.32
CA PHE A 120 3.29 -10.34 5.00
C PHE A 120 4.65 -10.68 5.59
N SER A 121 4.70 -11.07 6.87
CA SER A 121 5.96 -11.42 7.53
C SER A 121 6.54 -12.74 7.01
N LEU A 122 5.69 -13.70 6.63
CA LEU A 122 6.13 -14.95 6.01
C LEU A 122 6.81 -14.68 4.65
N VAL A 123 6.22 -13.81 3.83
CA VAL A 123 6.81 -13.36 2.56
C VAL A 123 8.11 -12.58 2.80
N ARG A 124 8.15 -11.68 3.79
CA ARG A 124 9.33 -10.89 4.16
C ARG A 124 10.51 -11.79 4.52
N PHE A 125 10.27 -12.81 5.31
CA PHE A 125 11.32 -13.74 5.77
C PHE A 125 11.47 -14.99 4.88
N LYS A 126 10.98 -14.92 3.63
CA LYS A 126 11.19 -15.95 2.60
C LYS A 126 10.74 -17.35 3.05
N GLY A 127 9.67 -17.42 3.85
CA GLY A 127 9.08 -18.68 4.35
C GLY A 127 9.53 -19.09 5.75
N ASP A 128 10.40 -18.32 6.41
CA ASP A 128 10.77 -18.57 7.81
C ASP A 128 9.60 -18.23 8.73
N ALA A 129 8.85 -19.26 9.10
CA ALA A 129 7.64 -19.12 9.90
C ALA A 129 7.93 -18.71 11.36
N GLU A 130 9.06 -19.14 11.93
CA GLU A 130 9.44 -18.77 13.30
C GLU A 130 9.68 -17.26 13.40
N ARG A 131 10.51 -16.71 12.51
CA ARG A 131 10.75 -15.26 12.43
C ARG A 131 9.49 -14.49 12.09
N ALA A 132 8.63 -15.03 11.22
CA ALA A 132 7.38 -14.39 10.83
C ALA A 132 6.42 -14.26 12.02
N ASN A 133 6.24 -15.33 12.80
CA ASN A 133 5.36 -15.35 13.96
C ASN A 133 5.89 -14.45 15.08
N ALA A 134 7.19 -14.43 15.33
CA ALA A 134 7.82 -13.59 16.34
C ALA A 134 7.53 -12.08 16.18
N VAL A 135 7.17 -11.63 14.97
CA VAL A 135 6.75 -10.23 14.73
C VAL A 135 5.42 -9.91 15.42
N TYR A 136 4.58 -10.91 15.59
CA TYR A 136 3.20 -10.76 16.07
C TYR A 136 3.01 -11.20 17.52
N ASP A 137 3.91 -12.05 18.03
CA ASP A 137 3.80 -12.65 19.34
C ASP A 137 3.83 -11.62 20.46
N GLY A 138 2.91 -11.78 21.43
CA GLY A 138 2.80 -10.90 22.60
C GLY A 138 2.18 -9.53 22.31
N HIS A 139 1.64 -9.31 21.12
CA HIS A 139 1.06 -8.03 20.70
C HIS A 139 -0.40 -8.15 20.31
N GLN A 140 -1.17 -7.08 20.52
CA GLN A 140 -2.48 -6.91 19.88
C GLN A 140 -2.25 -6.37 18.47
N ASN A 141 -2.40 -7.23 17.47
CA ASN A 141 -2.18 -6.88 16.08
C ASN A 141 -3.49 -6.45 15.42
N LEU A 142 -3.40 -5.57 14.42
CA LEU A 142 -4.49 -5.42 13.47
C LEU A 142 -4.65 -6.72 12.66
N VAL A 143 -5.85 -6.92 12.14
CA VAL A 143 -6.16 -7.96 11.17
C VAL A 143 -6.55 -7.35 9.82
N ALA A 144 -6.62 -8.16 8.77
CA ALA A 144 -6.95 -7.69 7.43
C ALA A 144 -8.31 -6.96 7.39
N ASP A 145 -9.29 -7.41 8.19
CA ASP A 145 -10.62 -6.82 8.27
C ASP A 145 -10.61 -5.39 8.81
N ASP A 146 -9.68 -5.02 9.71
CA ASP A 146 -9.55 -3.63 10.19
C ASP A 146 -9.20 -2.68 9.05
N ILE A 147 -8.35 -3.15 8.14
CA ILE A 147 -7.97 -2.37 6.96
C ILE A 147 -9.09 -2.34 5.92
N ALA A 148 -9.79 -3.47 5.71
CA ALA A 148 -10.94 -3.54 4.82
C ALA A 148 -12.07 -2.61 5.27
N GLU A 149 -12.38 -2.53 6.58
CA GLU A 149 -13.34 -1.58 7.12
C GLU A 149 -12.92 -0.12 6.92
N THR A 150 -11.63 0.16 7.06
CA THR A 150 -11.09 1.50 6.76
C THR A 150 -11.28 1.86 5.27
N ILE A 151 -11.01 0.93 4.35
CA ILE A 151 -11.25 1.10 2.92
C ILE A 151 -12.75 1.35 2.67
N ARG A 152 -13.62 0.53 3.25
CA ARG A 152 -15.07 0.65 3.12
C ARG A 152 -15.56 2.03 3.59
N TRP A 153 -15.04 2.51 4.72
CA TRP A 153 -15.38 3.83 5.26
C TRP A 153 -15.00 4.96 4.29
N VAL A 154 -13.74 5.03 3.85
CA VAL A 154 -13.29 6.13 2.97
C VAL A 154 -13.97 6.07 1.59
N ALA A 155 -14.22 4.86 1.07
CA ALA A 155 -14.92 4.67 -0.20
C ALA A 155 -16.38 5.10 -0.14
N GLY A 156 -17.06 4.90 1.00
CA GLY A 156 -18.46 5.24 1.22
C GLY A 156 -18.75 6.73 1.47
N LEU A 157 -17.73 7.58 1.56
CA LEU A 157 -17.91 9.02 1.76
C LEU A 157 -18.50 9.71 0.51
N PRO A 158 -19.25 10.82 0.69
CA PRO A 158 -19.77 11.60 -0.43
C PRO A 158 -18.68 12.02 -1.42
N SER A 159 -19.00 12.13 -2.69
CA SER A 159 -18.04 12.38 -3.79
C SER A 159 -17.22 13.67 -3.64
N HIS A 160 -17.74 14.68 -2.95
CA HIS A 160 -17.03 15.92 -2.67
C HIS A 160 -16.04 15.83 -1.49
N VAL A 161 -16.04 14.70 -0.76
CA VAL A 161 -15.12 14.46 0.37
C VAL A 161 -13.99 13.56 -0.10
N ASN A 162 -12.76 14.05 0.01
CA ASN A 162 -11.55 13.25 -0.17
C ASN A 162 -10.80 13.17 1.16
N ILE A 163 -10.45 11.98 1.57
CA ILE A 163 -9.51 11.74 2.66
C ILE A 163 -8.16 11.46 2.01
N ASP A 164 -7.21 12.34 2.19
CA ASP A 164 -5.89 12.20 1.55
C ASP A 164 -5.09 11.07 2.17
N GLN A 165 -5.12 10.95 3.50
CA GLN A 165 -4.32 9.96 4.22
C GLN A 165 -5.02 9.48 5.49
N VAL A 166 -4.90 8.18 5.76
CA VAL A 166 -5.32 7.56 7.02
C VAL A 166 -4.17 6.71 7.57
N VAL A 167 -3.84 6.89 8.84
CA VAL A 167 -2.88 6.04 9.54
C VAL A 167 -3.65 5.15 10.51
N VAL A 168 -3.50 3.84 10.40
CA VAL A 168 -4.19 2.84 11.23
C VAL A 168 -3.17 1.95 11.89
N THR A 169 -3.06 2.02 13.21
CA THR A 169 -2.08 1.24 13.98
C THR A 169 -2.76 0.47 15.11
N PRO A 170 -2.19 -0.65 15.56
CA PRO A 170 -2.54 -1.18 16.87
C PRO A 170 -2.44 -0.09 17.94
N GLN A 171 -3.34 -0.08 18.90
CA GLN A 171 -3.38 0.95 19.95
C GLN A 171 -2.03 1.11 20.68
N GLU A 172 -1.30 0.03 20.86
CA GLU A 172 0.02 0.00 21.51
C GLU A 172 1.18 0.42 20.59
N GLN A 173 0.97 0.50 19.27
CA GLN A 173 2.02 0.83 18.32
C GLN A 173 2.13 2.32 18.10
N VAL A 174 3.14 2.94 18.70
CA VAL A 174 3.47 4.37 18.51
C VAL A 174 4.51 4.51 17.41
N ILE A 175 4.29 5.44 16.47
CA ILE A 175 5.15 5.65 15.28
C ILE A 175 5.98 6.93 15.33
N TRP A 176 5.90 7.69 16.44
CA TRP A 176 6.57 8.99 16.64
C TRP A 176 7.83 8.87 17.50
#